data_25a168a67fc579514a1d3771c037c992
#
_entry.id   25a168a67fc579514a1d3771c037c992
#
_cell.length_a   1.000
_cell.length_b   1.000
_cell.length_c   1.000
_cell.angle_alpha   90.00
_cell.angle_beta   90.00
_cell.angle_gamma   90.00
#
_symmetry.space_group_name_H-M   'P 1'
#
loop_
_entity.id
_entity.type
_entity.pdbx_description
1 polymer ?
#
loop_
_entity_poly.entity_id
_entity_poly.type
_entity_poly.pdbx_seq_one_letter_code
_entity_poly.pdbx_strand_id
1 'polypeptide(L)'
;VETYHDYLRTYSAELGARIVEMYPPLQGPKDPIAPALKTLLRKPLPAQAMTITGIAKYLKTEDSVRLVGECGTGKTLMSIGVAHIHAEGKPYSALAMCPPHLVLKWAREVLITVPRARAFVVYDLRNGGDPKKPHGIVEVRLRNGHVVSQGLKTSVSELRKMGRKGWRKLCPVPSYFIVSRETGKLSYYWKAAYVEPKSGEARDCVT
;
A
#
# COMPACT_ATOMS: atom_id res chain seq x y z
N VAL A 1 -44.58 15.60 -6.58
CA VAL A 1 -43.58 14.54 -6.60
C VAL A 1 -42.36 15.12 -5.90
N GLU A 2 -42.08 14.63 -4.69
CA GLU A 2 -40.91 15.02 -3.95
C GLU A 2 -39.67 14.61 -4.77
N THR A 3 -38.78 15.56 -4.95
CA THR A 3 -37.51 15.29 -5.61
C THR A 3 -36.63 14.47 -4.68
N TYR A 4 -35.63 13.75 -5.22
CA TYR A 4 -34.60 13.08 -4.42
C TYR A 4 -33.91 14.02 -3.42
N HIS A 5 -33.80 15.31 -3.78
CA HIS A 5 -33.23 16.34 -2.94
C HIS A 5 -34.11 16.66 -1.72
N ASP A 6 -35.42 16.73 -1.92
CA ASP A 6 -36.36 17.01 -0.84
C ASP A 6 -36.44 15.82 0.13
N TYR A 7 -36.41 14.58 -0.40
CA TYR A 7 -36.30 13.37 0.40
C TYR A 7 -35.04 13.36 1.28
N LEU A 8 -33.87 13.63 0.69
CA LEU A 8 -32.63 13.69 1.47
C LEU A 8 -32.64 14.80 2.53
N ARG A 9 -33.21 15.97 2.23
CA ARG A 9 -33.33 17.04 3.23
C ARG A 9 -34.22 16.65 4.40
N THR A 10 -35.32 15.98 4.12
CA THR A 10 -36.29 15.58 5.14
C THR A 10 -35.77 14.45 6.02
N TYR A 11 -35.17 13.42 5.43
CA TYR A 11 -34.83 12.19 6.13
C TYR A 11 -33.32 12.01 6.42
N SER A 12 -32.45 12.95 6.02
CA SER A 12 -31.00 12.77 6.18
C SER A 12 -30.56 12.54 7.63
N ALA A 13 -31.19 13.20 8.60
CA ALA A 13 -30.86 13.03 10.02
C ALA A 13 -31.23 11.63 10.52
N GLU A 14 -32.43 11.15 10.17
CA GLU A 14 -32.88 9.83 10.57
C GLU A 14 -32.07 8.72 9.87
N LEU A 15 -31.83 8.84 8.57
CA LEU A 15 -31.00 7.91 7.81
C LEU A 15 -29.57 7.90 8.37
N GLY A 16 -29.01 9.07 8.67
CA GLY A 16 -27.68 9.18 9.30
C GLY A 16 -27.63 8.49 10.67
N ALA A 17 -28.62 8.69 11.51
CA ALA A 17 -28.71 8.02 12.81
C ALA A 17 -28.78 6.49 12.66
N ARG A 18 -29.61 5.97 11.76
CA ARG A 18 -29.69 4.52 11.47
C ARG A 18 -28.40 3.95 10.91
N ILE A 19 -27.71 4.67 10.02
CA ILE A 19 -26.40 4.25 9.49
C ILE A 19 -25.37 4.15 10.61
N VAL A 20 -25.34 5.13 11.52
CA VAL A 20 -24.41 5.11 12.66
C VAL A 20 -24.74 4.00 13.65
N GLU A 21 -26.02 3.68 13.84
CA GLU A 21 -26.47 2.57 14.69
C GLU A 21 -26.07 1.21 14.08
N MET A 22 -26.29 1.03 12.78
CA MET A 22 -25.96 -0.23 12.08
C MET A 22 -24.45 -0.41 11.87
N TYR A 23 -23.72 0.69 11.62
CA TYR A 23 -22.29 0.72 11.33
C TYR A 23 -21.60 1.76 12.20
N PRO A 24 -21.42 1.51 13.49
CA PRO A 24 -20.80 2.47 14.39
C PRO A 24 -19.37 2.80 13.92
N PRO A 25 -18.99 4.08 13.90
CA PRO A 25 -17.67 4.49 13.45
C PRO A 25 -16.58 3.96 14.38
N LEU A 26 -15.59 3.26 13.83
CA LEU A 26 -14.44 2.74 14.57
C LEU A 26 -13.51 3.85 15.08
N GLN A 27 -13.62 5.05 14.51
CA GLN A 27 -12.84 6.22 14.87
C GLN A 27 -13.71 7.47 14.79
N GLY A 28 -13.99 8.08 15.92
CA GLY A 28 -14.71 9.34 16.00
C GLY A 28 -13.78 10.58 16.01
N PRO A 29 -14.36 11.79 15.85
CA PRO A 29 -13.58 13.03 15.85
C PRO A 29 -12.82 13.32 17.15
N LYS A 30 -13.29 12.80 18.27
CA LYS A 30 -12.71 13.00 19.62
C LYS A 30 -11.78 11.84 20.03
N ASP A 31 -11.73 10.76 19.25
CA ASP A 31 -10.90 9.62 19.59
C ASP A 31 -9.42 9.92 19.37
N PRO A 32 -8.55 9.34 20.20
CA PRO A 32 -7.11 9.55 20.07
C PRO A 32 -6.60 8.99 18.74
N ILE A 33 -5.73 9.77 18.09
CA ILE A 33 -5.06 9.38 16.86
C ILE A 33 -3.88 8.46 17.19
N ALA A 34 -3.65 7.45 16.36
CA ALA A 34 -2.56 6.49 16.53
C ALA A 34 -1.20 7.20 16.71
N PRO A 35 -0.50 6.97 17.84
CA PRO A 35 0.76 7.67 18.14
C PRO A 35 1.85 7.46 17.08
N ALA A 36 1.86 6.32 16.42
CA ALA A 36 2.81 6.00 15.36
C ALA A 36 2.76 6.98 14.17
N LEU A 37 1.66 7.70 13.95
CA LEU A 37 1.60 8.75 12.92
C LEU A 37 2.55 9.91 13.19
N LYS A 38 2.93 10.14 14.44
CA LYS A 38 3.92 11.15 14.81
C LYS A 38 5.33 10.82 14.28
N THR A 39 5.60 9.58 13.96
CA THR A 39 6.92 9.15 13.42
C THR A 39 7.06 9.41 11.93
N LEU A 40 5.96 9.57 11.19
CA LEU A 40 6.01 9.88 9.77
C LEU A 40 6.73 11.21 9.52
N LEU A 41 7.53 11.27 8.46
CA LEU A 41 8.22 12.49 8.04
C LEU A 41 7.22 13.53 7.52
N ARG A 42 6.31 13.10 6.66
CA ARG A 42 5.19 13.91 6.18
C ARG A 42 3.97 13.66 7.07
N LYS A 43 3.57 14.70 7.80
CA LYS A 43 2.43 14.61 8.72
C LYS A 43 1.11 14.60 7.95
N PRO A 44 0.19 13.68 8.25
CA PRO A 44 -1.17 13.72 7.71
C PRO A 44 -1.95 14.90 8.31
N LEU A 45 -2.89 15.44 7.55
CA LEU A 45 -3.89 16.39 8.04
C LEU A 45 -4.81 15.70 9.08
N PRO A 46 -5.49 16.45 9.97
CA PRO A 46 -6.35 15.86 11.01
C PRO A 46 -7.35 14.83 10.48
N ALA A 47 -8.08 15.15 9.41
CA ALA A 47 -9.04 14.24 8.79
C ALA A 47 -8.36 12.98 8.20
N GLN A 48 -7.19 13.13 7.58
CA GLN A 48 -6.40 12.00 7.09
C GLN A 48 -5.92 11.12 8.25
N ALA A 49 -5.46 11.72 9.34
CA ALA A 49 -4.99 10.99 10.52
C ALA A 49 -6.12 10.17 11.17
N MET A 50 -7.33 10.72 11.25
CA MET A 50 -8.53 9.99 11.68
C MET A 50 -8.80 8.79 10.78
N THR A 51 -8.86 9.02 9.48
CA THR A 51 -9.11 7.96 8.48
C THR A 51 -8.07 6.86 8.57
N ILE A 52 -6.78 7.20 8.63
CA ILE A 52 -5.69 6.23 8.77
C ILE A 52 -5.85 5.40 10.05
N THR A 53 -6.18 6.05 11.17
CA THR A 53 -6.35 5.37 12.46
C THR A 53 -7.56 4.43 12.42
N GLY A 54 -8.69 4.87 11.86
CA GLY A 54 -9.88 4.05 11.70
C GLY A 54 -9.65 2.83 10.82
N ILE A 55 -8.99 3.01 9.67
CA ILE A 55 -8.64 1.90 8.77
C ILE A 55 -7.68 0.91 9.47
N ALA A 56 -6.69 1.40 10.19
CA ALA A 56 -5.76 0.52 10.90
C ALA A 56 -6.44 -0.28 12.03
N LYS A 57 -7.47 0.28 12.68
CA LYS A 57 -8.32 -0.45 13.64
C LYS A 57 -9.13 -1.54 12.92
N TYR A 58 -9.75 -1.20 11.79
CA TYR A 58 -10.55 -2.12 10.99
C TYR A 58 -9.74 -3.33 10.50
N LEU A 59 -8.54 -3.10 10.02
CA LEU A 59 -7.63 -4.16 9.55
C LEU A 59 -7.07 -5.07 10.66
N LYS A 60 -7.45 -4.88 11.93
CA LYS A 60 -7.17 -5.86 13.00
C LYS A 60 -8.14 -7.03 13.01
N THR A 61 -9.32 -6.84 12.47
CA THR A 61 -10.40 -7.84 12.43
C THR A 61 -10.74 -8.27 11.00
N GLU A 62 -10.40 -7.44 10.01
CA GLU A 62 -10.75 -7.65 8.61
C GLU A 62 -9.49 -7.67 7.73
N ASP A 63 -9.51 -8.51 6.70
CA ASP A 63 -8.36 -8.70 5.80
C ASP A 63 -8.24 -7.64 4.71
N SER A 64 -9.30 -6.88 4.45
CA SER A 64 -9.33 -5.90 3.37
C SER A 64 -10.16 -4.67 3.68
N VAL A 65 -9.78 -3.54 3.08
CA VAL A 65 -10.52 -2.28 3.20
C VAL A 65 -10.47 -1.51 1.89
N ARG A 66 -11.56 -0.80 1.58
CA ARG A 66 -11.62 0.11 0.44
C ARG A 66 -11.59 1.56 0.91
N LEU A 67 -10.54 2.28 0.53
CA LEU A 67 -10.45 3.73 0.76
C LEU A 67 -10.98 4.48 -0.46
N VAL A 68 -12.15 5.07 -0.31
CA VAL A 68 -12.80 5.91 -1.34
C VAL A 68 -12.64 7.38 -0.98
N GLY A 69 -12.35 8.21 -1.96
CA GLY A 69 -12.19 9.66 -1.76
C GLY A 69 -11.92 10.35 -3.10
N GLU A 70 -12.16 11.65 -3.17
CA GLU A 70 -11.93 12.47 -4.36
C GLU A 70 -10.43 12.60 -4.71
N CYS A 71 -10.14 13.08 -5.92
CA CYS A 71 -8.78 13.41 -6.31
C CYS A 71 -8.21 14.48 -5.40
N GLY A 72 -6.93 14.35 -5.01
CA GLY A 72 -6.27 15.33 -4.13
C GLY A 72 -6.45 15.10 -2.63
N THR A 73 -7.36 14.24 -2.17
CA THR A 73 -7.57 13.98 -0.73
C THR A 73 -6.41 13.30 -0.01
N GLY A 74 -5.37 12.88 -0.74
CA GLY A 74 -4.15 12.28 -0.16
C GLY A 74 -4.25 10.78 0.09
N LYS A 75 -5.06 10.04 -0.69
CA LYS A 75 -5.22 8.58 -0.58
C LYS A 75 -3.89 7.82 -0.51
N THR A 76 -2.89 8.23 -1.30
CA THR A 76 -1.55 7.62 -1.29
C THR A 76 -0.88 7.77 0.07
N LEU A 77 -0.89 8.98 0.66
CA LEU A 77 -0.37 9.23 2.00
C LEU A 77 -1.11 8.41 3.04
N MET A 78 -2.45 8.34 2.93
CA MET A 78 -3.27 7.56 3.86
C MET A 78 -2.95 6.07 3.77
N SER A 79 -2.84 5.50 2.58
CA SER A 79 -2.47 4.08 2.39
C SER A 79 -1.08 3.76 2.96
N ILE A 80 -0.10 4.64 2.75
CA ILE A 80 1.25 4.50 3.33
C ILE A 80 1.18 4.58 4.87
N GLY A 81 0.39 5.52 5.40
CA GLY A 81 0.20 5.69 6.84
C GLY A 81 -0.48 4.49 7.50
N VAL A 82 -1.47 3.88 6.84
CA VAL A 82 -2.12 2.65 7.31
C VAL A 82 -1.11 1.51 7.43
N ALA A 83 -0.32 1.25 6.38
CA ALA A 83 0.71 0.22 6.40
C ALA A 83 1.74 0.45 7.53
N HIS A 84 2.13 1.71 7.75
CA HIS A 84 3.07 2.08 8.80
C HIS A 84 2.51 1.84 10.22
N ILE A 85 1.24 2.18 10.45
CA ILE A 85 0.59 1.92 11.75
C ILE A 85 0.37 0.43 11.97
N HIS A 86 -0.14 -0.27 10.95
CA HIS A 86 -0.45 -1.70 11.03
C HIS A 86 0.77 -2.55 11.38
N ALA A 87 1.96 -2.10 11.01
CA ALA A 87 3.22 -2.75 11.33
C ALA A 87 3.65 -2.60 12.81
N GLU A 88 3.01 -1.74 13.60
CA GLU A 88 3.27 -1.55 15.03
C GLU A 88 4.75 -1.35 15.39
N GLY A 89 5.47 -0.59 14.58
CA GLY A 89 6.90 -0.31 14.76
C GLY A 89 7.86 -1.44 14.33
N LYS A 90 7.34 -2.57 13.86
CA LYS A 90 8.14 -3.68 13.33
C LYS A 90 8.58 -3.41 11.89
N PRO A 91 9.70 -3.96 11.42
CA PRO A 91 10.02 -4.00 10.00
C PRO A 91 8.92 -4.71 9.21
N TYR A 92 8.56 -4.15 8.07
CA TYR A 92 7.51 -4.71 7.22
C TYR A 92 7.85 -4.55 5.74
N SER A 93 7.19 -5.37 4.92
CA SER A 93 7.21 -5.23 3.47
C SER A 93 5.80 -4.95 2.96
N ALA A 94 5.65 -3.98 2.08
CA ALA A 94 4.40 -3.62 1.45
C ALA A 94 4.53 -3.68 -0.07
N LEU A 95 3.52 -4.22 -0.74
CA LEU A 95 3.41 -4.21 -2.19
C LEU A 95 2.41 -3.13 -2.62
N ALA A 96 2.86 -2.19 -3.45
CA ALA A 96 2.00 -1.19 -4.06
C ALA A 96 1.84 -1.46 -5.55
N MET A 97 0.62 -1.73 -5.99
CA MET A 97 0.29 -1.90 -7.40
C MET A 97 -0.43 -0.65 -7.91
N CYS A 98 0.10 -0.03 -8.96
CA CYS A 98 -0.42 1.23 -9.48
C CYS A 98 -0.32 1.32 -11.01
N PRO A 99 -0.95 2.31 -11.68
CA PRO A 99 -0.72 2.59 -13.09
C PRO A 99 0.77 2.88 -13.38
N PRO A 100 1.30 2.54 -14.58
CA PRO A 100 2.73 2.65 -14.91
C PRO A 100 3.32 4.03 -14.67
N HIS A 101 2.59 5.08 -15.05
CA HIS A 101 3.04 6.48 -14.90
C HIS A 101 3.10 6.95 -13.43
N LEU A 102 2.53 6.20 -12.49
CA LEU A 102 2.53 6.53 -11.06
C LEU A 102 3.60 5.78 -10.26
N VAL A 103 4.31 4.81 -10.84
CA VAL A 103 5.29 3.98 -10.14
C VAL A 103 6.37 4.81 -9.43
N LEU A 104 7.02 5.73 -10.15
CA LEU A 104 8.04 6.59 -9.55
C LEU A 104 7.44 7.62 -8.58
N LYS A 105 6.21 8.07 -8.82
CA LYS A 105 5.50 8.93 -7.87
C LYS A 105 5.24 8.21 -6.55
N TRP A 106 4.79 6.95 -6.59
CA TRP A 106 4.61 6.13 -5.39
C TRP A 106 5.92 5.92 -4.64
N ALA A 107 7.02 5.62 -5.35
CA ALA A 107 8.33 5.49 -4.74
C ALA A 107 8.77 6.78 -4.02
N ARG A 108 8.55 7.93 -4.67
CA ARG A 108 8.83 9.25 -4.07
C ARG A 108 7.97 9.47 -2.82
N GLU A 109 6.67 9.23 -2.89
CA GLU A 109 5.75 9.42 -1.75
C GLU A 109 6.15 8.54 -0.55
N VAL A 110 6.55 7.30 -0.76
CA VAL A 110 7.07 6.42 0.30
C VAL A 110 8.31 7.03 0.96
N LEU A 111 9.30 7.41 0.14
CA LEU A 111 10.61 7.89 0.62
C LEU A 111 10.52 9.24 1.36
N ILE A 112 9.54 10.10 1.01
CA ILE A 112 9.32 11.36 1.73
C ILE A 112 8.38 11.22 2.94
N THR A 113 7.71 10.08 3.09
CA THR A 113 6.69 9.89 4.13
C THR A 113 7.18 9.01 5.28
N VAL A 114 7.82 7.89 4.98
CA VAL A 114 8.20 6.90 5.99
C VAL A 114 9.69 7.03 6.33
N PRO A 115 10.04 7.20 7.61
CA PRO A 115 11.44 7.33 8.01
C PRO A 115 12.22 6.04 7.72
N ARG A 116 13.41 6.17 7.18
CA ARG A 116 14.31 5.07 6.81
C ARG A 116 13.69 4.01 5.87
N ALA A 117 12.59 4.34 5.19
CA ALA A 117 12.00 3.42 4.24
C ALA A 117 12.93 3.14 3.05
N ARG A 118 12.87 1.91 2.55
CA ARG A 118 13.44 1.52 1.26
C ARG A 118 12.32 1.37 0.25
N ALA A 119 12.55 1.84 -0.95
CA ALA A 119 11.61 1.71 -2.06
C ALA A 119 12.26 0.92 -3.20
N PHE A 120 11.56 -0.08 -3.69
CA PHE A 120 11.97 -0.96 -4.77
C PHE A 120 10.98 -0.84 -5.91
N VAL A 121 11.44 -0.51 -7.08
CA VAL A 121 10.62 -0.52 -8.29
C VAL A 121 10.80 -1.86 -8.99
N VAL A 122 9.67 -2.51 -9.26
CA VAL A 122 9.63 -3.77 -9.99
C VAL A 122 9.39 -3.45 -11.46
N TYR A 123 10.44 -3.62 -12.26
CA TYR A 123 10.40 -3.49 -13.71
C TYR A 123 10.04 -4.82 -14.39
N ASP A 124 10.11 -4.87 -15.70
CA ASP A 124 9.83 -6.08 -16.45
C ASP A 124 10.70 -7.25 -15.95
N LEU A 125 10.03 -8.33 -15.57
CA LEU A 125 10.65 -9.53 -15.01
C LEU A 125 10.93 -10.60 -16.08
N ARG A 126 10.62 -10.30 -17.37
CA ARG A 126 10.85 -11.22 -18.48
C ARG A 126 12.33 -11.22 -18.87
N ASN A 127 12.87 -12.42 -19.08
CA ASN A 127 14.19 -12.58 -19.70
C ASN A 127 14.10 -12.11 -21.16
N GLY A 128 14.92 -11.14 -21.57
CA GLY A 128 14.98 -10.63 -22.94
C GLY A 128 14.43 -9.22 -23.16
N GLY A 129 14.19 -8.45 -22.10
CA GLY A 129 13.89 -7.01 -22.22
C GLY A 129 15.07 -6.22 -22.81
N ASP A 130 14.78 -5.00 -23.29
CA ASP A 130 15.79 -4.06 -23.81
C ASP A 130 16.94 -3.88 -22.80
N PRO A 131 18.20 -4.22 -23.14
CA PRO A 131 19.33 -4.12 -22.22
C PRO A 131 19.60 -2.71 -21.70
N LYS A 132 19.05 -1.68 -22.39
CA LYS A 132 19.13 -0.27 -21.97
C LYS A 132 18.10 0.10 -20.90
N LYS A 133 17.06 -0.73 -20.69
CA LYS A 133 16.03 -0.48 -19.68
C LYS A 133 16.35 -1.23 -18.39
N PRO A 134 15.97 -0.65 -17.21
CA PRO A 134 16.13 -1.36 -15.96
C PRO A 134 15.25 -2.63 -15.94
N HIS A 135 15.82 -3.74 -15.51
CA HIS A 135 15.16 -5.04 -15.36
C HIS A 135 15.16 -5.50 -13.93
N GLY A 136 14.22 -6.38 -13.59
CA GLY A 136 14.12 -6.96 -12.27
C GLY A 136 13.65 -5.97 -11.22
N ILE A 137 14.15 -6.13 -10.01
CA ILE A 137 13.81 -5.29 -8.87
C ILE A 137 14.98 -4.34 -8.60
N VAL A 138 14.71 -3.06 -8.66
CA VAL A 138 15.72 -2.02 -8.53
C VAL A 138 15.38 -1.15 -7.32
N GLU A 139 16.32 -1.07 -6.37
CA GLU A 139 16.19 -0.11 -5.28
C GLU A 139 16.34 1.31 -5.79
N VAL A 140 15.48 2.21 -5.32
CA VAL A 140 15.51 3.62 -5.68
C VAL A 140 15.64 4.49 -4.44
N ARG A 141 16.24 5.68 -4.59
CA ARG A 141 16.40 6.68 -3.54
C ARG A 141 16.05 8.06 -4.05
N LEU A 142 15.93 9.01 -3.16
CA LEU A 142 15.80 10.42 -3.52
C LEU A 142 17.19 11.07 -3.65
N ARG A 143 17.40 11.78 -4.74
CA ARG A 143 18.53 12.69 -4.93
C ARG A 143 18.01 14.00 -5.51
N ASN A 144 18.20 15.09 -4.78
CA ASN A 144 17.69 16.43 -5.16
C ASN A 144 16.17 16.41 -5.48
N GLY A 145 15.37 15.70 -4.67
CA GLY A 145 13.91 15.57 -4.88
C GLY A 145 13.47 14.64 -6.01
N HIS A 146 14.39 14.08 -6.77
CA HIS A 146 14.12 13.13 -7.85
C HIS A 146 14.41 11.69 -7.42
N VAL A 147 13.61 10.76 -7.94
CA VAL A 147 13.82 9.32 -7.73
C VAL A 147 14.89 8.84 -8.69
N VAL A 148 15.97 8.29 -8.15
CA VAL A 148 17.08 7.74 -8.92
C VAL A 148 17.35 6.28 -8.52
N SER A 149 17.83 5.47 -9.46
CA SER A 149 18.24 4.09 -9.20
C SER A 149 19.48 4.04 -8.30
N GLN A 150 19.49 3.11 -7.34
CA GLN A 150 20.63 2.89 -6.46
C GLN A 150 21.51 1.70 -6.88
N GLY A 151 21.24 1.10 -8.01
CA GLY A 151 22.10 0.06 -8.59
C GLY A 151 21.86 -1.37 -8.08
N LEU A 152 21.12 -1.59 -6.98
CA LEU A 152 20.78 -2.94 -6.55
C LEU A 152 19.78 -3.54 -7.53
N LYS A 153 20.22 -4.52 -8.29
CA LYS A 153 19.35 -5.33 -9.16
C LYS A 153 19.29 -6.72 -8.57
N THR A 154 18.09 -7.20 -8.30
CA THR A 154 17.87 -8.59 -7.94
C THR A 154 16.74 -9.16 -8.78
N SER A 155 16.82 -10.42 -9.10
CA SER A 155 15.76 -11.12 -9.82
C SER A 155 14.73 -11.70 -8.85
N VAL A 156 13.50 -11.94 -9.32
CA VAL A 156 12.49 -12.65 -8.53
C VAL A 156 12.95 -14.06 -8.18
N SER A 157 13.70 -14.71 -9.06
CA SER A 157 14.26 -16.04 -8.81
C SER A 157 15.25 -16.03 -7.64
N GLU A 158 16.08 -15.00 -7.52
CA GLU A 158 16.98 -14.82 -6.38
C GLU A 158 16.21 -14.58 -5.09
N LEU A 159 15.18 -13.72 -5.11
CA LEU A 159 14.32 -13.50 -3.96
C LEU A 159 13.63 -14.78 -3.48
N ARG A 160 13.13 -15.61 -4.40
CA ARG A 160 12.54 -16.92 -4.06
C ARG A 160 13.55 -17.86 -3.38
N LYS A 161 14.77 -17.91 -3.88
CA LYS A 161 15.85 -18.74 -3.28
C LYS A 161 16.23 -18.28 -1.88
N MET A 162 16.09 -16.99 -1.57
CA MET A 162 16.43 -16.44 -0.24
C MET A 162 15.52 -16.96 0.88
N GLY A 163 14.28 -17.34 0.60
CA GLY A 163 13.29 -17.73 1.60
C GLY A 163 13.01 -16.65 2.66
N ARG A 164 12.21 -16.95 3.68
CA ARG A 164 11.80 -15.97 4.73
C ARG A 164 12.99 -15.33 5.47
N LYS A 165 14.05 -16.09 5.75
CA LYS A 165 15.24 -15.57 6.46
C LYS A 165 16.01 -14.56 5.60
N GLY A 166 16.22 -14.87 4.32
CA GLY A 166 16.88 -13.96 3.38
C GLY A 166 16.05 -12.70 3.14
N TRP A 167 14.73 -12.84 3.02
CA TRP A 167 13.82 -11.72 2.88
C TRP A 167 13.88 -10.75 4.07
N ARG A 168 13.84 -11.26 5.32
CA ARG A 168 14.00 -10.42 6.52
C ARG A 168 15.35 -9.69 6.56
N LYS A 169 16.41 -10.33 6.06
CA LYS A 169 17.74 -9.71 5.96
C LYS A 169 17.77 -8.62 4.87
N LEU A 170 17.06 -8.82 3.77
CA LEU A 170 16.94 -7.83 2.70
C LEU A 170 16.08 -6.62 3.13
N CYS A 171 15.06 -6.85 3.93
CA CYS A 171 14.09 -5.85 4.37
C CYS A 171 14.10 -5.63 5.89
N PRO A 172 15.24 -5.14 6.47
CA PRO A 172 15.36 -4.92 7.91
C PRO A 172 14.64 -3.66 8.39
N VAL A 173 14.10 -2.87 7.47
CA VAL A 173 13.38 -1.61 7.69
C VAL A 173 12.11 -1.60 6.84
N PRO A 174 11.17 -0.65 7.02
CA PRO A 174 10.01 -0.51 6.15
C PRO A 174 10.42 -0.53 4.69
N SER A 175 9.93 -1.51 3.93
CA SER A 175 10.35 -1.76 2.55
C SER A 175 9.13 -1.85 1.63
N TYR A 176 9.09 -1.04 0.58
CA TYR A 176 7.98 -0.97 -0.34
C TYR A 176 8.41 -1.47 -1.72
N PHE A 177 7.65 -2.41 -2.25
CA PHE A 177 7.79 -2.92 -3.61
C PHE A 177 6.70 -2.31 -4.47
N ILE A 178 7.07 -1.57 -5.49
CA ILE A 178 6.15 -0.81 -6.31
C ILE A 178 6.17 -1.39 -7.72
N VAL A 179 5.01 -1.84 -8.19
CA VAL A 179 4.85 -2.54 -9.45
C VAL A 179 3.75 -1.88 -10.28
N SER A 180 3.93 -1.84 -11.60
CA SER A 180 2.82 -1.44 -12.45
C SER A 180 1.79 -2.57 -12.58
N ARG A 181 0.51 -2.21 -12.76
CA ARG A 181 -0.55 -3.21 -13.00
C ARG A 181 -0.26 -4.05 -14.23
N GLU A 182 0.32 -3.46 -15.26
CA GLU A 182 0.70 -4.13 -16.50
C GLU A 182 1.82 -5.15 -16.25
N THR A 183 2.86 -4.76 -15.53
CA THR A 183 3.95 -5.67 -15.15
C THR A 183 3.39 -6.81 -14.26
N GLY A 184 2.54 -6.48 -13.30
CA GLY A 184 1.92 -7.46 -12.41
C GLY A 184 1.02 -8.46 -13.14
N LYS A 185 0.24 -8.02 -14.15
CA LYS A 185 -0.65 -8.88 -14.93
C LYS A 185 0.08 -9.75 -15.94
N LEU A 186 1.11 -9.20 -16.60
CA LEU A 186 1.81 -9.86 -17.70
C LEU A 186 2.98 -10.72 -17.23
N SER A 187 3.39 -10.60 -15.98
CA SER A 187 4.50 -11.37 -15.45
C SER A 187 4.11 -12.84 -15.28
N TYR A 188 4.73 -13.71 -16.08
CA TYR A 188 4.61 -15.16 -15.95
C TYR A 188 4.95 -15.65 -14.52
N TYR A 189 5.84 -14.96 -13.81
CA TYR A 189 6.27 -15.31 -12.46
C TYR A 189 5.16 -15.12 -11.41
N TRP A 190 4.24 -14.19 -11.58
CA TRP A 190 3.08 -14.07 -10.71
C TRP A 190 2.08 -15.22 -10.94
N LYS A 191 1.90 -15.63 -12.21
CA LYS A 191 1.08 -16.81 -12.55
C LYS A 191 1.71 -18.11 -12.06
N ALA A 192 3.04 -18.25 -12.11
CA ALA A 192 3.75 -19.41 -11.61
C ALA A 192 3.81 -19.49 -10.08
N ALA A 193 3.52 -18.42 -9.36
CA ALA A 193 3.31 -18.47 -7.92
C ALA A 193 1.95 -19.11 -7.56
N TYR A 194 0.99 -19.07 -8.48
CA TYR A 194 -0.27 -19.78 -8.41
C TYR A 194 -0.14 -21.12 -9.16
N VAL A 195 0.57 -22.04 -8.57
CA VAL A 195 0.49 -23.45 -8.99
C VAL A 195 -0.73 -24.03 -8.29
N GLU A 196 -1.75 -24.42 -9.04
CA GLU A 196 -2.84 -25.21 -8.49
C GLU A 196 -2.24 -26.41 -7.73
N PRO A 197 -2.59 -26.56 -6.45
CA PRO A 197 -2.07 -27.68 -5.68
C PRO A 197 -2.66 -28.96 -6.28
N LYS A 198 -1.79 -29.90 -6.64
CA LYS A 198 -2.20 -31.24 -7.07
C LYS A 198 -2.99 -32.01 -6.00
N SER A 199 -3.16 -31.47 -4.81
CA SER A 199 -3.77 -32.09 -3.63
C SER A 199 -4.95 -31.30 -3.04
N GLY A 200 -5.50 -30.29 -3.69
CA GLY A 200 -6.66 -29.52 -3.16
C GLY A 200 -6.36 -28.64 -1.93
N GLU A 201 -5.13 -28.57 -1.45
CA GLU A 201 -4.75 -27.67 -0.38
C GLU A 201 -4.38 -26.28 -0.94
N ALA A 202 -5.06 -25.25 -0.43
CA ALA A 202 -4.70 -23.86 -0.72
C ALA A 202 -3.27 -23.58 -0.27
N ARG A 203 -2.35 -23.32 -1.20
CA ARG A 203 -1.03 -22.79 -0.87
C ARG A 203 -1.13 -21.28 -0.79
N ASP A 204 -0.66 -20.72 0.32
CA ASP A 204 -0.59 -19.29 0.55
C ASP A 204 0.06 -18.60 -0.65
N CYS A 205 -0.71 -17.74 -1.31
CA CYS A 205 -0.15 -16.77 -2.23
C CYS A 205 0.90 -15.97 -1.45
N VAL A 206 2.10 -15.83 -1.97
CA VAL A 206 3.09 -14.92 -1.41
C VAL A 206 2.55 -13.50 -1.64
N THR A 207 1.76 -13.03 -0.69
CA THR A 207 1.41 -11.62 -0.53
C THR A 207 2.53 -10.86 0.15
#